data_b9155c33858eb168d6ce3b2e3b0e11ef
#
_entry.id   b9155c33858eb168d6ce3b2e3b0e11ef
#
_cell.length_a   1.000
_cell.length_b   1.000
_cell.length_c   1.000
_cell.angle_alpha   90.00
_cell.angle_beta   90.00
_cell.angle_gamma   90.00
#
_symmetry.space_group_name_H-M   'P 1'
#
loop_
_entity.id
_entity.type
_entity.pdbx_description
1 polymer ?
#
loop_
_entity_poly.entity_id
_entity_poly.type
_entity_poly.pdbx_seq_one_letter_code
_entity_poly.pdbx_strand_id
1 'polypeptide(L)'
;MEHVGTRETEELRDRVAALSRRRRGAESTADLLVDLLVGESPERVTETLISRYERIIACARQPGLRDIQRRILRQRTDAVVEVVERSGRAVRAELVTALVCAVDGAVVAALVGDGDGPRATARATLIDVIDVLAPIN
;
A
#
# COMPACT_ATOMS: atom_id res chain seq x y z
N MET A 1 1.38 6.11 -20.13
CA MET A 1 0.70 5.66 -18.90
C MET A 1 0.98 4.20 -18.57
N GLU A 2 0.78 3.30 -19.51
CA GLU A 2 1.08 1.86 -19.37
C GLU A 2 2.55 1.60 -19.02
N HIS A 3 3.46 2.29 -19.65
CA HIS A 3 4.90 2.17 -19.43
C HIS A 3 5.30 2.53 -17.99
N VAL A 4 4.74 3.60 -17.44
CA VAL A 4 5.01 4.04 -16.07
C VAL A 4 4.48 3.00 -15.07
N GLY A 5 3.27 2.50 -15.29
CA GLY A 5 2.67 1.47 -14.45
C GLY A 5 3.47 0.16 -14.44
N THR A 6 4.00 -0.25 -15.59
CA THR A 6 4.83 -1.46 -15.70
C THR A 6 6.13 -1.32 -14.93
N ARG A 7 6.79 -0.16 -15.04
CA ARG A 7 8.05 0.12 -14.35
C ARG A 7 7.86 0.15 -12.83
N GLU A 8 6.83 0.84 -12.36
CA GLU A 8 6.49 0.88 -10.93
C GLU A 8 6.22 -0.53 -10.40
N THR A 9 5.54 -1.36 -11.18
CA THR A 9 5.25 -2.74 -10.82
C THR A 9 6.51 -3.59 -10.70
N GLU A 10 7.44 -3.46 -11.63
CA GLU A 10 8.70 -4.20 -11.60
C GLU A 10 9.54 -3.80 -10.39
N GLU A 11 9.63 -2.51 -10.10
CA GLU A 11 10.33 -1.99 -8.91
C GLU A 11 9.70 -2.53 -7.63
N LEU A 12 8.37 -2.57 -7.57
CA LEU A 12 7.63 -3.09 -6.45
C LEU A 12 7.92 -4.57 -6.22
N ARG A 13 7.88 -5.38 -7.28
CA ARG A 13 8.20 -6.82 -7.22
C ARG A 13 9.63 -7.05 -6.74
N ASP A 14 10.58 -6.29 -7.26
CA ASP A 14 12.00 -6.43 -6.91
C ASP A 14 12.21 -6.10 -5.43
N ARG A 15 11.57 -5.05 -4.93
CA ARG A 15 11.66 -4.67 -3.52
C ARG A 15 11.09 -5.74 -2.60
N VAL A 16 9.93 -6.29 -2.95
CA VAL A 16 9.29 -7.35 -2.18
C VAL A 16 10.12 -8.64 -2.22
N ALA A 17 10.64 -8.99 -3.39
CA ALA A 17 11.47 -10.19 -3.57
C ALA A 17 12.77 -10.11 -2.77
N ALA A 18 13.26 -8.91 -2.47
CA ALA A 18 14.48 -8.70 -1.67
C ALA A 18 14.25 -8.86 -0.16
N LEU A 19 12.99 -8.89 0.29
CA LEU A 19 12.69 -9.04 1.72
C LEU A 19 13.03 -10.45 2.21
N SER A 20 13.73 -10.53 3.35
CA SER A 20 13.97 -11.81 4.00
C SER A 20 12.69 -12.35 4.64
N ARG A 21 12.54 -13.68 4.64
CA ARG A 21 11.43 -14.33 5.32
C ARG A 21 11.76 -14.47 6.80
N ARG A 22 10.98 -13.80 7.65
CA ARG A 22 11.12 -13.90 9.10
C ARG A 22 9.83 -13.39 9.76
N ARG A 23 9.60 -13.86 10.97
CA ARG A 23 8.48 -13.35 11.78
C ARG A 23 8.78 -11.89 12.18
N ARG A 24 7.81 -11.01 11.93
CA ARG A 24 7.91 -9.59 12.29
C ARG A 24 6.74 -9.17 13.15
N GLY A 25 7.00 -8.33 14.14
CA GLY A 25 5.96 -7.72 14.96
C GLY A 25 5.13 -6.70 14.17
N ALA A 26 4.12 -6.15 14.83
CA ALA A 26 3.20 -5.20 14.19
C ALA A 26 3.93 -3.96 13.67
N GLU A 27 4.83 -3.39 14.46
CA GLU A 27 5.54 -2.17 14.07
C GLU A 27 6.45 -2.40 12.86
N SER A 28 7.22 -3.48 12.86
CA SER A 28 8.12 -3.81 11.75
C SER A 28 7.35 -4.09 10.47
N THR A 29 6.25 -4.84 10.56
CA THR A 29 5.39 -5.12 9.41
C THR A 29 4.73 -3.85 8.89
N ALA A 30 4.25 -2.99 9.80
CA ALA A 30 3.65 -1.71 9.42
C ALA A 30 4.65 -0.82 8.68
N ASP A 31 5.89 -0.75 9.14
CA ASP A 31 6.93 0.05 8.47
C ASP A 31 7.17 -0.42 7.03
N LEU A 32 7.23 -1.72 6.80
CA LEU A 32 7.36 -2.28 5.46
C LEU A 32 6.18 -1.94 4.57
N LEU A 33 4.96 -2.05 5.11
CA LEU A 33 3.75 -1.76 4.36
C LEU A 33 3.60 -0.26 4.05
N VAL A 34 4.03 0.61 4.95
CA VAL A 34 4.05 2.07 4.70
C VAL A 34 5.01 2.37 3.55
N ASP A 35 6.21 1.83 3.56
CA ASP A 35 7.17 2.03 2.48
C ASP A 35 6.61 1.53 1.14
N LEU A 36 5.90 0.41 1.16
CA LEU A 36 5.29 -0.19 -0.02
C LEU A 36 4.12 0.63 -0.56
N LEU A 37 3.18 1.01 0.32
CA LEU A 37 1.90 1.60 -0.07
C LEU A 37 1.94 3.12 -0.17
N VAL A 38 2.74 3.77 0.66
CA VAL A 38 2.78 5.24 0.75
C VAL A 38 4.03 5.80 0.07
N GLY A 39 5.14 5.12 0.19
CA GLY A 39 6.42 5.52 -0.39
C GLY A 39 7.48 5.79 0.67
N GLU A 40 8.73 5.67 0.27
CA GLU A 40 9.88 5.77 1.16
C GLU A 40 10.33 7.20 1.44
N SER A 41 10.08 8.13 0.50
CA SER A 41 10.58 9.50 0.58
C SER A 41 9.56 10.42 1.25
N PRO A 42 9.79 10.84 2.51
CA PRO A 42 8.88 11.74 3.21
C PRO A 42 8.69 13.09 2.49
N GLU A 43 9.72 13.55 1.78
CA GLU A 43 9.72 14.85 1.12
C GLU A 43 8.81 14.90 -0.12
N ARG A 44 8.65 13.77 -0.79
CA ARG A 44 7.88 13.69 -2.05
C ARG A 44 6.52 13.01 -1.87
N VAL A 45 6.24 12.53 -0.68
CA VAL A 45 5.08 11.67 -0.47
C VAL A 45 3.76 12.36 -0.78
N THR A 46 3.60 13.62 -0.39
CA THR A 46 2.36 14.36 -0.61
C THR A 46 2.07 14.51 -2.11
N GLU A 47 3.03 14.98 -2.89
CA GLU A 47 2.87 15.15 -4.34
C GLU A 47 2.62 13.82 -5.05
N THR A 48 3.35 12.78 -4.66
CA THR A 48 3.18 11.45 -5.22
C THR A 48 1.78 10.91 -4.96
N LEU A 49 1.27 11.10 -3.75
CA LEU A 49 -0.07 10.65 -3.37
C LEU A 49 -1.17 11.41 -4.11
N ILE A 50 -1.04 12.74 -4.21
CA ILE A 50 -1.99 13.55 -4.96
C ILE A 50 -2.06 13.09 -6.41
N SER A 51 -0.92 12.91 -7.06
CA SER A 51 -0.86 12.42 -8.44
C SER A 51 -1.50 11.03 -8.59
N ARG A 52 -1.26 10.14 -7.63
CA ARG A 52 -1.85 8.80 -7.63
C ARG A 52 -3.39 8.86 -7.57
N TYR A 53 -3.93 9.64 -6.66
CA TYR A 53 -5.39 9.72 -6.50
C TYR A 53 -6.06 10.47 -7.64
N GLU A 54 -5.43 11.51 -8.18
CA GLU A 54 -5.92 12.16 -9.40
C GLU A 54 -5.97 11.19 -10.56
N ARG A 55 -4.95 10.33 -10.73
CA ARG A 55 -4.92 9.29 -11.75
C ARG A 55 -6.04 8.27 -11.55
N ILE A 56 -6.26 7.82 -10.32
CA ILE A 56 -7.33 6.87 -10.00
C ILE A 56 -8.69 7.47 -10.37
N ILE A 57 -8.94 8.71 -10.00
CA ILE A 57 -10.19 9.41 -10.30
C ILE A 57 -10.37 9.57 -11.82
N ALA A 58 -9.31 9.98 -12.51
CA ALA A 58 -9.34 10.13 -13.97
C ALA A 58 -9.65 8.79 -14.65
N CYS A 59 -9.02 7.71 -14.20
CA CYS A 59 -9.29 6.37 -14.75
C CYS A 59 -10.71 5.90 -14.47
N ALA A 60 -11.29 6.26 -13.33
CA ALA A 60 -12.66 5.91 -12.98
C ALA A 60 -13.67 6.56 -13.93
N ARG A 61 -13.34 7.73 -14.47
CA ARG A 61 -14.19 8.45 -15.42
C ARG A 61 -14.07 7.98 -16.86
N GLN A 62 -13.03 7.20 -17.17
CA GLN A 62 -12.73 6.74 -18.53
C GLN A 62 -12.76 5.21 -18.58
N PRO A 63 -13.83 4.61 -19.14
CA PRO A 63 -13.96 3.15 -19.16
C PRO A 63 -12.76 2.41 -19.76
N GLY A 64 -12.12 2.99 -20.78
CA GLY A 64 -10.96 2.38 -21.42
C GLY A 64 -9.72 2.29 -20.53
N LEU A 65 -9.65 3.08 -19.45
CA LEU A 65 -8.53 3.08 -18.52
C LEU A 65 -8.79 2.27 -17.26
N ARG A 66 -10.03 1.83 -17.03
CA ARG A 66 -10.40 1.08 -15.82
C ARG A 66 -9.67 -0.24 -15.72
N ASP A 67 -9.51 -0.97 -16.80
CA ASP A 67 -8.84 -2.28 -16.79
C ASP A 67 -7.37 -2.14 -16.43
N ILE A 68 -6.70 -1.12 -16.94
CA ILE A 68 -5.31 -0.82 -16.62
C ILE A 68 -5.18 -0.51 -15.12
N GLN A 69 -6.07 0.35 -14.62
CA GLN A 69 -6.04 0.72 -13.20
C GLN A 69 -6.34 -0.46 -12.28
N ARG A 70 -7.30 -1.32 -12.64
CA ARG A 70 -7.60 -2.54 -11.88
C ARG A 70 -6.39 -3.46 -11.80
N ARG A 71 -5.63 -3.57 -12.89
CA ARG A 71 -4.42 -4.38 -12.92
C ARG A 71 -3.36 -3.83 -11.97
N ILE A 72 -3.16 -2.52 -11.96
CA ILE A 72 -2.24 -1.84 -11.05
C ILE A 72 -2.65 -2.09 -9.60
N LEU A 73 -3.94 -1.95 -9.29
CA LEU A 73 -4.46 -2.20 -7.94
C LEU A 73 -4.28 -3.66 -7.50
N ARG A 74 -4.49 -4.62 -8.40
CA ARG A 74 -4.25 -6.04 -8.10
C ARG A 74 -2.79 -6.32 -7.79
N GLN A 75 -1.88 -5.75 -8.56
CA GLN A 75 -0.44 -5.91 -8.33
C GLN A 75 -0.03 -5.34 -6.98
N ARG A 76 -0.62 -4.22 -6.60
CA ARG A 76 -0.41 -3.60 -5.30
C ARG A 76 -0.92 -4.50 -4.17
N THR A 77 -2.10 -5.08 -4.33
CA THR A 77 -2.69 -6.03 -3.39
C THR A 77 -1.84 -7.28 -3.26
N ASP A 78 -1.37 -7.84 -4.37
CA ASP A 78 -0.50 -9.01 -4.38
C ASP A 78 0.82 -8.73 -3.65
N ALA A 79 1.37 -7.54 -3.80
CA ALA A 79 2.57 -7.13 -3.08
C ALA A 79 2.34 -7.07 -1.57
N VAL A 80 1.19 -6.58 -1.13
CA VAL A 80 0.81 -6.57 0.30
C VAL A 80 0.75 -8.00 0.85
N VAL A 81 0.12 -8.92 0.14
CA VAL A 81 0.04 -10.33 0.53
C VAL A 81 1.44 -10.92 0.71
N GLU A 82 2.33 -10.66 -0.25
CA GLU A 82 3.70 -11.18 -0.21
C GLU A 82 4.48 -10.63 1.00
N VAL A 83 4.37 -9.34 1.30
CA VAL A 83 5.01 -8.73 2.48
C VAL A 83 4.49 -9.38 3.77
N VAL A 84 3.19 -9.56 3.87
CA VAL A 84 2.54 -10.17 5.03
C VAL A 84 3.04 -11.61 5.23
N GLU A 85 3.07 -12.41 4.16
CA GLU A 85 3.53 -13.79 4.21
C GLU A 85 5.01 -13.89 4.58
N ARG A 86 5.85 -13.03 4.02
CA ARG A 86 7.28 -12.97 4.34
C ARG A 86 7.54 -12.48 5.77
N SER A 87 6.54 -11.86 6.40
CA SER A 87 6.58 -11.42 7.79
C SER A 87 6.02 -12.46 8.78
N GLY A 88 5.76 -13.69 8.33
CA GLY A 88 5.26 -14.77 9.16
C GLY A 88 3.80 -14.62 9.51
N ARG A 89 3.04 -13.90 8.71
CA ARG A 89 1.63 -13.63 8.93
C ARG A 89 0.78 -14.23 7.81
N ALA A 90 -0.51 -14.40 8.08
CA ALA A 90 -1.48 -14.85 7.09
C ALA A 90 -2.60 -13.84 6.98
N VAL A 91 -3.03 -13.56 5.76
CA VAL A 91 -4.17 -12.68 5.51
C VAL A 91 -5.14 -13.40 4.56
N ARG A 92 -6.42 -13.39 4.92
CA ARG A 92 -7.46 -13.94 4.04
C ARG A 92 -7.71 -12.95 2.91
N ALA A 93 -8.01 -13.48 1.72
CA ALA A 93 -8.19 -12.68 0.51
C ALA A 93 -9.18 -11.53 0.71
N GLU A 94 -10.31 -11.79 1.37
CA GLU A 94 -11.34 -10.78 1.63
C GLU A 94 -10.89 -9.66 2.57
N LEU A 95 -9.86 -9.89 3.38
CA LEU A 95 -9.35 -8.89 4.33
C LEU A 95 -8.19 -8.07 3.76
N VAL A 96 -7.57 -8.51 2.66
CA VAL A 96 -6.51 -7.74 2.01
C VAL A 96 -7.06 -6.40 1.52
N THR A 97 -8.22 -6.41 0.89
CA THR A 97 -8.89 -5.19 0.44
C THR A 97 -9.18 -4.26 1.61
N ALA A 98 -9.65 -4.80 2.74
CA ALA A 98 -9.90 -4.01 3.95
C ALA A 98 -8.62 -3.35 4.46
N LEU A 99 -7.51 -4.08 4.47
CA LEU A 99 -6.22 -3.56 4.90
C LEU A 99 -5.76 -2.40 4.01
N VAL A 100 -5.80 -2.59 2.68
CA VAL A 100 -5.41 -1.56 1.72
C VAL A 100 -6.32 -0.34 1.82
N CYS A 101 -7.63 -0.55 1.94
CA CYS A 101 -8.59 0.55 2.08
C CYS A 101 -8.39 1.33 3.38
N ALA A 102 -8.03 0.66 4.48
CA ALA A 102 -7.74 1.34 5.73
C ALA A 102 -6.55 2.30 5.58
N VAL A 103 -5.50 1.84 4.89
CA VAL A 103 -4.32 2.68 4.62
C VAL A 103 -4.69 3.84 3.70
N ASP A 104 -5.39 3.57 2.60
CA ASP A 104 -5.77 4.61 1.63
C ASP A 104 -6.66 5.66 2.28
N GLY A 105 -7.63 5.26 3.10
CA GLY A 105 -8.49 6.20 3.82
C GLY A 105 -7.70 7.07 4.80
N ALA A 106 -6.80 6.47 5.56
CA ALA A 106 -5.94 7.18 6.51
C ALA A 106 -5.05 8.21 5.79
N VAL A 107 -4.47 7.81 4.66
CA VAL A 107 -3.59 8.65 3.86
C VAL A 107 -4.35 9.84 3.26
N VAL A 108 -5.52 9.60 2.69
CA VAL A 108 -6.35 10.68 2.11
C VAL A 108 -6.74 11.69 3.18
N ALA A 109 -7.18 11.22 4.34
CA ALA A 109 -7.52 12.10 5.46
C ALA A 109 -6.30 12.92 5.92
N ALA A 110 -5.12 12.31 5.96
CA ALA A 110 -3.90 12.97 6.40
C ALA A 110 -3.38 14.02 5.42
N LEU A 111 -3.77 13.95 4.14
CA LEU A 111 -3.37 14.96 3.15
C LEU A 111 -3.93 16.35 3.46
N VAL A 112 -5.07 16.42 4.14
CA VAL A 112 -5.74 17.68 4.48
C VAL A 112 -5.75 17.96 5.98
N GLY A 113 -5.23 17.05 6.79
CA GLY A 113 -5.25 17.15 8.24
C GLY A 113 -4.05 17.93 8.81
N ASP A 114 -4.13 18.24 10.10
CA ASP A 114 -3.09 18.96 10.85
C ASP A 114 -2.13 18.03 11.60
N GLY A 115 -2.18 16.73 11.32
CA GLY A 115 -1.37 15.72 12.01
C GLY A 115 0.06 15.57 11.46
N ASP A 116 0.68 14.46 11.81
CA ASP A 116 2.08 14.16 11.47
C ASP A 116 2.31 13.75 10.00
N GLY A 117 1.27 13.79 9.19
CA GLY A 117 1.35 13.52 7.77
C GLY A 117 0.95 12.09 7.36
N PRO A 118 0.91 11.82 6.04
CA PRO A 118 0.40 10.56 5.52
C PRO A 118 1.13 9.30 5.99
N ARG A 119 2.45 9.33 6.04
CA ARG A 119 3.24 8.15 6.46
C ARG A 119 2.97 7.79 7.92
N ALA A 120 3.01 8.79 8.81
CA ALA A 120 2.76 8.56 10.24
C ALA A 120 1.34 8.07 10.50
N THR A 121 0.35 8.65 9.82
CA THR A 121 -1.05 8.25 9.95
C THR A 121 -1.27 6.82 9.42
N ALA A 122 -0.70 6.48 8.28
CA ALA A 122 -0.77 5.13 7.72
C ALA A 122 -0.13 4.10 8.67
N ARG A 123 1.03 4.44 9.24
CA ARG A 123 1.73 3.57 10.18
C ARG A 123 0.87 3.29 11.42
N ALA A 124 0.32 4.34 12.02
CA ALA A 124 -0.53 4.20 13.21
C ALA A 124 -1.76 3.33 12.91
N THR A 125 -2.41 3.55 11.77
CA THR A 125 -3.56 2.76 11.33
C THR A 125 -3.18 1.29 11.15
N LEU A 126 -2.07 1.01 10.50
CA LEU A 126 -1.59 -0.37 10.29
C LEU A 126 -1.28 -1.07 11.60
N ILE A 127 -0.61 -0.40 12.52
CA ILE A 127 -0.31 -0.98 13.85
C ILE A 127 -1.60 -1.39 14.55
N ASP A 128 -2.64 -0.57 14.45
CA ASP A 128 -3.93 -0.85 15.09
C ASP A 128 -4.67 -2.04 14.49
N VAL A 129 -4.51 -2.31 13.20
CA VAL A 129 -5.32 -3.33 12.51
C VAL A 129 -4.55 -4.59 12.10
N ILE A 130 -3.21 -4.55 12.04
CA ILE A 130 -2.44 -5.64 11.43
C ILE A 130 -2.61 -6.98 12.18
N ASP A 131 -2.66 -6.98 13.49
CA ASP A 131 -2.79 -8.21 14.26
C ASP A 131 -4.18 -8.84 14.12
N VAL A 132 -5.19 -8.04 13.78
CA VAL A 132 -6.56 -8.51 13.53
C VAL A 132 -6.71 -8.99 12.09
N LEU A 133 -6.25 -8.21 11.12
CA LEU A 133 -6.45 -8.49 9.70
C LEU A 133 -5.43 -9.48 9.13
N ALA A 134 -4.23 -9.52 9.69
CA ALA A 134 -3.16 -10.40 9.24
C ALA A 134 -2.39 -10.97 10.45
N PRO A 135 -3.00 -11.87 11.23
CA PRO A 135 -2.37 -12.41 12.44
C PRO A 135 -1.13 -13.24 12.13
N ILE A 136 -0.26 -13.34 13.10
CA ILE A 136 0.92 -14.21 13.04
C ILE A 136 0.47 -15.67 12.99
N ASN A 137 1.09 -16.43 12.10
CA ASN A 137 0.85 -17.87 11.98
C ASN A 137 1.40 -18.64 13.17
#